data_9fa59db54a579011c75a9066a7b2834f
#
_entry.id   9fa59db54a579011c75a9066a7b2834f
#
_cell.length_a   1.000
_cell.length_b   1.000
_cell.length_c   1.000
_cell.angle_alpha   90.00
_cell.angle_beta   90.00
_cell.angle_gamma   90.00
#
_symmetry.space_group_name_H-M   'P 1'
#
loop_
_entity.id
_entity.type
_entity.pdbx_description
1 polymer ?
#
loop_
_entity_poly.entity_id
_entity_poly.type
_entity_poly.pdbx_seq_one_letter_code
_entity_poly.pdbx_strand_id
1 'polypeptide(L)'
;MPGAPSARLDSYDENDRLLHTQTSGSTLSGVYRGAPFKEHFDETASSYLVTNKLFRRAFLEQHRLRFSCHQLGEDGLFFVAFYRQNPGCLVVLEKPLYHYTAARRGSLSNSYHPERLEDNFYLSDAVWDTVAAWGLQDSPMHRAKASYCTIRDLMMGIKNLGCSPLSLAEQTAWLRSTLQKPRVRTAVRSTPLHAMQSR
;
A
#
# COMPACT_ATOMS: atom_id res chain seq x y z
N MET A 1 -5.20 -14.37 -21.67
CA MET A 1 -6.37 -13.81 -20.96
C MET A 1 -5.88 -12.66 -20.09
N PRO A 2 -6.44 -11.46 -20.16
CA PRO A 2 -5.97 -10.34 -19.38
C PRO A 2 -6.19 -10.56 -17.88
N GLY A 3 -5.20 -10.13 -17.08
CA GLY A 3 -5.28 -10.07 -15.63
C GLY A 3 -6.18 -8.91 -15.17
N ALA A 4 -5.92 -8.39 -13.97
CA ALA A 4 -6.71 -7.28 -13.43
C ALA A 4 -6.40 -5.97 -14.17
N PRO A 5 -7.38 -5.28 -14.76
CA PRO A 5 -7.20 -3.89 -15.12
C PRO A 5 -7.14 -3.01 -13.88
N SER A 6 -6.24 -2.03 -13.90
CA SER A 6 -6.13 -0.98 -12.90
C SER A 6 -6.39 0.37 -13.57
N ALA A 7 -7.16 1.23 -12.93
CA ALA A 7 -7.50 2.54 -13.42
C ALA A 7 -7.01 3.64 -12.47
N ARG A 8 -6.92 4.87 -12.95
CA ARG A 8 -6.70 6.05 -12.13
C ARG A 8 -7.89 6.28 -11.21
N LEU A 9 -7.65 6.98 -10.11
CA LEU A 9 -8.64 7.32 -9.13
C LEU A 9 -8.59 8.82 -8.88
N ASP A 10 -9.74 9.47 -9.01
CA ASP A 10 -9.90 10.87 -8.64
C ASP A 10 -10.46 10.97 -7.22
N SER A 11 -9.79 11.77 -6.38
CA SER A 11 -10.22 12.05 -5.02
C SER A 11 -10.89 13.41 -4.95
N TYR A 12 -12.04 13.48 -4.32
CA TYR A 12 -12.87 14.68 -4.16
C TYR A 12 -13.13 14.95 -2.67
N ASP A 13 -13.39 16.21 -2.33
CA ASP A 13 -13.91 16.58 -1.01
C ASP A 13 -15.42 16.29 -0.91
N GLU A 14 -16.00 16.61 0.25
CA GLU A 14 -17.44 16.43 0.50
C GLU A 14 -18.35 17.37 -0.32
N ASN A 15 -17.77 18.35 -1.03
CA ASN A 15 -18.46 19.30 -1.91
C ASN A 15 -18.19 19.00 -3.39
N ASP A 16 -17.73 17.80 -3.72
CA ASP A 16 -17.37 17.36 -5.08
C ASP A 16 -16.25 18.18 -5.76
N ARG A 17 -15.40 18.85 -4.97
CA ARG A 17 -14.23 19.53 -5.48
C ARG A 17 -13.09 18.54 -5.65
N LEU A 18 -12.51 18.46 -6.85
CA LEU A 18 -11.33 17.63 -7.11
C LEU A 18 -10.15 18.07 -6.24
N LEU A 19 -9.68 17.18 -5.38
CA LEU A 19 -8.51 17.38 -4.52
C LEU A 19 -7.25 16.88 -5.19
N HIS A 20 -7.32 15.70 -5.79
CA HIS A 20 -6.17 15.00 -6.29
C HIS A 20 -6.57 13.90 -7.27
N THR A 21 -5.84 13.79 -8.38
CA THR A 21 -5.90 12.62 -9.25
C THR A 21 -4.76 11.68 -8.85
N GLN A 22 -5.12 10.56 -8.25
CA GLN A 22 -4.14 9.52 -7.96
C GLN A 22 -3.83 8.78 -9.26
N THR A 23 -2.68 9.09 -9.81
CA THR A 23 -2.10 8.20 -10.80
C THR A 23 -1.63 6.95 -10.05
N SER A 24 -2.26 5.79 -10.29
CA SER A 24 -1.72 4.53 -9.78
C SER A 24 -0.30 4.38 -10.31
N GLY A 25 0.67 4.86 -9.51
CA GLY A 25 2.13 4.70 -9.71
C GLY A 25 2.59 4.91 -11.10
N SER A 26 2.13 5.89 -11.92
CA SER A 26 2.93 6.11 -13.05
C SER A 26 2.31 6.47 -14.39
N THR A 27 3.16 6.84 -15.15
CA THR A 27 3.43 6.75 -16.59
C THR A 27 3.06 5.40 -17.26
N LEU A 28 2.67 4.36 -16.49
CA LEU A 28 2.32 3.05 -17.05
C LEU A 28 0.87 3.02 -17.50
N SER A 29 0.69 3.06 -18.82
CA SER A 29 -0.55 2.62 -19.46
C SER A 29 -0.23 1.43 -20.36
N GLY A 30 -1.12 0.48 -20.46
CA GLY A 30 -0.93 -0.66 -21.34
C GLY A 30 -1.18 -2.03 -20.72
N VAL A 31 -0.65 -3.05 -21.38
CA VAL A 31 -0.81 -4.46 -21.01
C VAL A 31 0.56 -5.06 -20.68
N TYR A 32 0.71 -5.47 -19.44
CA TYR A 32 1.93 -6.07 -18.91
C TYR A 32 1.74 -7.56 -18.70
N ARG A 33 2.65 -8.39 -19.24
CA ARG A 33 2.58 -9.85 -19.16
C ARG A 33 3.94 -10.44 -18.78
N GLY A 34 3.93 -11.54 -18.02
CA GLY A 34 5.14 -12.28 -17.67
C GLY A 34 6.09 -11.47 -16.78
N ALA A 35 7.38 -11.42 -17.12
CA ALA A 35 8.40 -10.71 -16.35
C ALA A 35 8.07 -9.22 -16.14
N PRO A 36 7.68 -8.45 -17.16
CA PRO A 36 7.28 -7.05 -16.97
C PRO A 36 6.18 -6.85 -15.92
N PHE A 37 5.28 -7.81 -15.76
CA PHE A 37 4.27 -7.76 -14.70
C PHE A 37 4.89 -7.73 -13.30
N LYS A 38 5.90 -8.56 -13.04
CA LYS A 38 6.59 -8.62 -11.74
C LYS A 38 7.47 -7.40 -11.50
N GLU A 39 8.15 -6.91 -12.53
CA GLU A 39 9.01 -5.74 -12.49
C GLU A 39 8.22 -4.48 -12.11
N HIS A 40 7.00 -4.36 -12.63
CA HIS A 40 6.09 -3.24 -12.35
C HIS A 40 5.19 -3.45 -11.13
N PHE A 41 5.37 -4.54 -10.38
CA PHE A 41 4.56 -4.80 -9.19
C PHE A 41 4.63 -3.65 -8.18
N ASP A 42 5.81 -3.12 -7.91
CA ASP A 42 5.99 -2.03 -6.96
C ASP A 42 5.25 -0.75 -7.36
N GLU A 43 5.21 -0.45 -8.66
CA GLU A 43 4.53 0.73 -9.19
C GLU A 43 3.01 0.55 -9.14
N THR A 44 2.53 -0.65 -9.41
CA THR A 44 1.11 -0.98 -9.39
C THR A 44 0.60 -1.26 -7.98
N ALA A 45 1.44 -1.82 -7.12
CA ALA A 45 1.15 -2.04 -5.70
C ALA A 45 1.20 -0.75 -4.87
N SER A 46 1.67 0.37 -5.40
CA SER A 46 1.60 1.67 -4.72
C SER A 46 0.16 2.11 -4.43
N SER A 47 -0.81 1.59 -5.17
CA SER A 47 -2.23 1.74 -4.90
C SER A 47 -2.83 0.41 -4.48
N TYR A 48 -2.87 0.14 -3.19
CA TYR A 48 -3.51 -1.05 -2.62
C TYR A 48 -5.04 -1.03 -2.68
N LEU A 49 -5.64 0.05 -3.18
CA LEU A 49 -7.08 0.16 -3.29
C LEU A 49 -7.62 -0.87 -4.28
N VAL A 50 -8.58 -1.67 -3.86
CA VAL A 50 -9.29 -2.61 -4.74
C VAL A 50 -10.36 -1.93 -5.58
N THR A 51 -10.83 -0.75 -5.16
CA THR A 51 -11.91 0.00 -5.79
C THR A 51 -11.61 0.50 -7.20
N ASN A 52 -10.34 0.71 -7.53
CA ASN A 52 -9.90 1.10 -8.88
C ASN A 52 -9.44 -0.09 -9.74
N LYS A 53 -9.85 -1.30 -9.38
CA LYS A 53 -9.42 -2.53 -10.05
C LYS A 53 -10.59 -3.42 -10.39
N LEU A 54 -10.46 -4.16 -11.50
CA LEU A 54 -11.36 -5.22 -11.88
C LEU A 54 -10.62 -6.55 -11.83
N PHE A 55 -11.18 -7.52 -11.15
CA PHE A 55 -10.61 -8.84 -10.98
C PHE A 55 -11.43 -9.88 -11.73
N ARG A 56 -10.76 -10.80 -12.40
CA ARG A 56 -11.45 -11.92 -13.05
C ARG A 56 -12.02 -12.85 -11.98
N ARG A 57 -13.35 -12.94 -11.88
CA ARG A 57 -14.04 -13.75 -10.86
C ARG A 57 -13.56 -15.21 -10.86
N ALA A 58 -13.45 -15.85 -12.03
CA ALA A 58 -13.00 -17.22 -12.13
C ALA A 58 -11.60 -17.45 -11.52
N PHE A 59 -10.69 -16.45 -11.63
CA PHE A 59 -9.39 -16.51 -10.99
C PHE A 59 -9.50 -16.42 -9.47
N LEU A 60 -10.35 -15.54 -8.94
CA LEU A 60 -10.57 -15.41 -7.50
C LEU A 60 -11.12 -16.71 -6.90
N GLU A 61 -12.09 -17.32 -7.58
CA GLU A 61 -12.70 -18.57 -7.13
C GLU A 61 -11.72 -19.75 -7.20
N GLN A 62 -10.95 -19.86 -8.29
CA GLN A 62 -9.94 -20.89 -8.47
C GLN A 62 -8.90 -20.87 -7.36
N HIS A 63 -8.47 -19.68 -6.93
CA HIS A 63 -7.45 -19.51 -5.89
C HIS A 63 -8.04 -19.25 -4.51
N ARG A 64 -9.36 -19.32 -4.36
CA ARG A 64 -10.10 -19.11 -3.10
C ARG A 64 -9.74 -17.80 -2.41
N LEU A 65 -9.51 -16.74 -3.20
CA LEU A 65 -9.13 -15.43 -2.68
C LEU A 65 -10.34 -14.77 -2.03
N ARG A 66 -10.15 -14.32 -0.78
CA ARG A 66 -11.16 -13.62 0.02
C ARG A 66 -10.50 -12.49 0.80
N PHE A 67 -11.27 -11.49 1.20
CA PHE A 67 -10.79 -10.47 2.11
C PHE A 67 -10.46 -11.07 3.47
N SER A 68 -9.42 -10.54 4.11
CA SER A 68 -9.05 -10.89 5.47
C SER A 68 -10.00 -10.23 6.49
N CYS A 69 -9.95 -10.69 7.74
CA CYS A 69 -10.73 -10.08 8.83
C CYS A 69 -10.08 -8.82 9.43
N HIS A 70 -8.96 -8.34 8.89
CA HIS A 70 -8.33 -7.11 9.35
C HIS A 70 -9.22 -5.89 9.08
N GLN A 71 -9.28 -4.97 10.03
CA GLN A 71 -10.09 -3.76 9.89
C GLN A 71 -9.41 -2.69 9.03
N LEU A 72 -8.08 -2.71 8.96
CA LEU A 72 -7.27 -1.81 8.16
C LEU A 72 -6.30 -2.63 7.29
N GLY A 73 -6.14 -2.19 6.05
CA GLY A 73 -5.20 -2.83 5.12
C GLY A 73 -5.73 -4.12 4.47
N GLU A 74 -7.00 -4.50 4.71
CA GLU A 74 -7.66 -5.67 4.12
C GLU A 74 -7.63 -5.62 2.58
N ASP A 75 -7.81 -4.44 2.00
CA ASP A 75 -7.67 -4.15 0.57
C ASP A 75 -6.27 -4.52 0.08
N GLY A 76 -5.26 -4.04 0.79
CA GLY A 76 -3.87 -4.31 0.47
C GLY A 76 -3.52 -5.79 0.59
N LEU A 77 -3.96 -6.45 1.66
CA LEU A 77 -3.75 -7.88 1.86
C LEU A 77 -4.43 -8.71 0.77
N PHE A 78 -5.66 -8.37 0.40
CA PHE A 78 -6.35 -9.03 -0.71
C PHE A 78 -5.58 -8.86 -2.02
N PHE A 79 -5.11 -7.65 -2.28
CA PHE A 79 -4.34 -7.33 -3.48
C PHE A 79 -3.02 -8.10 -3.55
N VAL A 80 -2.27 -8.14 -2.44
CA VAL A 80 -1.03 -8.92 -2.34
C VAL A 80 -1.29 -10.40 -2.53
N ALA A 81 -2.33 -10.96 -1.89
CA ALA A 81 -2.73 -12.35 -2.07
C ALA A 81 -3.08 -12.67 -3.53
N PHE A 82 -3.77 -11.76 -4.22
CA PHE A 82 -4.07 -11.88 -5.64
C PHE A 82 -2.79 -11.92 -6.50
N TYR A 83 -1.87 -10.98 -6.28
CA TYR A 83 -0.63 -10.91 -7.04
C TYR A 83 0.28 -12.11 -6.81
N ARG A 84 0.32 -12.62 -5.59
CA ARG A 84 1.11 -13.82 -5.23
C ARG A 84 0.71 -15.04 -6.06
N GLN A 85 -0.55 -15.12 -6.51
CA GLN A 85 -1.02 -16.19 -7.39
C GLN A 85 -0.56 -16.00 -8.85
N ASN A 86 0.24 -14.98 -9.15
CA ASN A 86 0.77 -14.68 -10.47
C ASN A 86 -0.34 -14.64 -11.55
N PRO A 87 -1.22 -13.64 -11.56
CA PRO A 87 -2.34 -13.55 -12.50
C PRO A 87 -1.90 -13.45 -13.97
N GLY A 88 -0.61 -13.36 -14.22
CA GLY A 88 0.01 -13.44 -15.55
C GLY A 88 -0.16 -12.21 -16.42
N CYS A 89 -1.04 -11.31 -16.07
CA CYS A 89 -1.31 -10.10 -16.86
C CYS A 89 -1.91 -8.99 -16.00
N LEU A 90 -1.43 -7.78 -16.19
CA LEU A 90 -1.97 -6.53 -15.67
C LEU A 90 -2.31 -5.61 -16.83
N VAL A 91 -3.49 -5.01 -16.78
CA VAL A 91 -3.90 -3.95 -17.72
C VAL A 91 -4.05 -2.66 -16.93
N VAL A 92 -3.31 -1.62 -17.32
CA VAL A 92 -3.39 -0.27 -16.70
C VAL A 92 -4.08 0.68 -17.66
N LEU A 93 -5.16 1.30 -17.18
CA LEU A 93 -5.95 2.27 -17.92
C LEU A 93 -5.61 3.69 -17.47
N GLU A 94 -5.42 4.61 -18.40
CA GLU A 94 -5.10 6.02 -18.10
C GLU A 94 -6.27 6.80 -17.54
N LYS A 95 -7.51 6.37 -17.85
CA LYS A 95 -8.71 7.11 -17.46
C LYS A 95 -9.04 6.89 -15.99
N PRO A 96 -9.39 7.94 -15.23
CA PRO A 96 -9.99 7.79 -13.91
C PRO A 96 -11.40 7.19 -14.09
N LEU A 97 -11.62 6.03 -13.49
CA LEU A 97 -12.90 5.31 -13.56
C LEU A 97 -13.57 5.20 -12.19
N TYR A 98 -12.96 5.74 -11.16
CA TYR A 98 -13.50 5.69 -9.82
C TYR A 98 -13.40 7.06 -9.15
N HIS A 99 -14.54 7.51 -8.64
CA HIS A 99 -14.69 8.73 -7.86
C HIS A 99 -14.58 8.37 -6.36
N TYR A 100 -13.59 8.89 -5.69
CA TYR A 100 -13.33 8.63 -4.28
C TYR A 100 -13.55 9.90 -3.45
N THR A 101 -14.52 9.90 -2.54
CA THR A 101 -14.72 11.01 -1.60
C THR A 101 -13.75 10.84 -0.44
N ALA A 102 -12.69 11.64 -0.45
CA ALA A 102 -11.67 11.66 0.59
C ALA A 102 -12.14 12.46 1.82
N ALA A 103 -11.48 12.24 2.94
CA ALA A 103 -11.64 13.05 4.17
C ALA A 103 -13.07 13.14 4.73
N ARG A 104 -13.95 12.21 4.38
CA ARG A 104 -15.31 12.17 4.94
C ARG A 104 -15.25 12.03 6.46
N ARG A 105 -16.04 12.83 7.18
CA ARG A 105 -16.19 12.73 8.63
C ARG A 105 -16.63 11.31 9.03
N GLY A 106 -15.96 10.72 10.04
CA GLY A 106 -16.24 9.36 10.48
C GLY A 106 -15.67 8.25 9.57
N SER A 107 -14.84 8.61 8.60
CA SER A 107 -14.10 7.62 7.81
C SER A 107 -13.09 6.89 8.68
N LEU A 108 -13.04 5.55 8.56
CA LEU A 108 -12.06 4.71 9.23
C LEU A 108 -10.62 5.17 8.97
N SER A 109 -10.34 5.63 7.76
CA SER A 109 -9.00 6.11 7.37
C SER A 109 -8.52 7.32 8.18
N ASN A 110 -9.45 8.12 8.71
CA ASN A 110 -9.18 9.35 9.45
C ASN A 110 -9.38 9.21 10.96
N SER A 111 -9.79 8.03 11.44
CA SER A 111 -9.97 7.74 12.86
C SER A 111 -8.68 7.21 13.48
N TYR A 112 -8.53 7.38 14.78
CA TYR A 112 -7.45 6.75 15.53
C TYR A 112 -7.66 5.24 15.61
N HIS A 113 -6.62 4.49 15.29
CA HIS A 113 -6.58 3.03 15.40
C HIS A 113 -5.31 2.61 16.16
N PRO A 114 -5.43 2.00 17.34
CA PRO A 114 -4.28 1.63 18.16
C PRO A 114 -3.26 0.76 17.43
N GLU A 115 -3.74 -0.17 16.60
CA GLU A 115 -2.95 -1.18 15.91
C GLU A 115 -2.49 -0.76 14.50
N ARG A 116 -2.80 0.47 14.07
CA ARG A 116 -2.50 0.92 12.69
C ARG A 116 -1.06 0.68 12.24
N LEU A 117 -0.10 0.87 13.12
CA LEU A 117 1.31 0.67 12.77
C LEU A 117 1.61 -0.81 12.53
N GLU A 118 1.07 -1.69 13.36
CA GLU A 118 1.28 -3.13 13.25
C GLU A 118 0.57 -3.69 12.01
N ASP A 119 -0.65 -3.21 11.71
CA ASP A 119 -1.37 -3.56 10.48
C ASP A 119 -0.59 -3.13 9.23
N ASN A 120 -0.05 -1.92 9.23
CA ASN A 120 0.79 -1.44 8.13
C ASN A 120 2.06 -2.29 7.98
N PHE A 121 2.71 -2.65 9.09
CA PHE A 121 3.87 -3.52 9.06
C PHE A 121 3.52 -4.92 8.55
N TYR A 122 2.40 -5.46 8.96
CA TYR A 122 1.92 -6.75 8.47
C TYR A 122 1.69 -6.74 6.95
N LEU A 123 1.06 -5.70 6.43
CA LEU A 123 0.90 -5.53 4.98
C LEU A 123 2.24 -5.41 4.26
N SER A 124 3.18 -4.62 4.80
CA SER A 124 4.51 -4.48 4.23
C SER A 124 5.28 -5.79 4.21
N ASP A 125 5.13 -6.63 5.24
CA ASP A 125 5.72 -7.96 5.29
C ASP A 125 5.10 -8.89 4.24
N ALA A 126 3.78 -8.87 4.06
CA ALA A 126 3.10 -9.65 3.02
C ALA A 126 3.55 -9.26 1.60
N VAL A 127 3.78 -7.96 1.34
CA VAL A 127 4.37 -7.47 0.09
C VAL A 127 5.77 -8.04 -0.09
N TRP A 128 6.59 -7.96 0.95
CA TRP A 128 7.97 -8.43 0.91
C TRP A 128 8.07 -9.93 0.69
N ASP A 129 7.24 -10.71 1.35
CA ASP A 129 7.13 -12.15 1.14
C ASP A 129 6.76 -12.50 -0.30
N THR A 130 5.94 -11.68 -0.95
CA THR A 130 5.57 -11.86 -2.35
C THR A 130 6.76 -11.59 -3.27
N VAL A 131 7.51 -10.52 -3.01
CA VAL A 131 8.74 -10.18 -3.72
C VAL A 131 9.78 -11.29 -3.57
N ALA A 132 9.94 -11.84 -2.36
CA ALA A 132 10.84 -12.95 -2.07
C ALA A 132 10.41 -14.24 -2.80
N ALA A 133 9.11 -14.56 -2.80
CA ALA A 133 8.58 -15.71 -3.52
C ALA A 133 8.80 -15.64 -5.04
N TRP A 134 9.01 -14.44 -5.58
CA TRP A 134 9.37 -14.23 -6.99
C TRP A 134 10.88 -14.19 -7.24
N GLY A 135 11.73 -14.37 -6.22
CA GLY A 135 13.18 -14.33 -6.32
C GLY A 135 13.77 -12.95 -6.53
N LEU A 136 13.04 -11.89 -6.16
CA LEU A 136 13.44 -10.49 -6.36
C LEU A 136 14.00 -9.82 -5.10
N GLN A 137 14.08 -10.53 -3.97
CA GLN A 137 14.50 -10.00 -2.66
C GLN A 137 15.93 -9.41 -2.65
N ASP A 138 16.82 -9.90 -3.53
CA ASP A 138 18.21 -9.46 -3.60
C ASP A 138 18.42 -8.22 -4.48
N SER A 139 17.38 -7.79 -5.18
CA SER A 139 17.44 -6.58 -5.97
C SER A 139 17.67 -5.35 -5.07
N PRO A 140 18.68 -4.49 -5.36
CA PRO A 140 18.91 -3.26 -4.62
C PRO A 140 17.67 -2.35 -4.58
N MET A 141 16.92 -2.30 -5.67
CA MET A 141 15.67 -1.53 -5.78
C MET A 141 14.63 -2.03 -4.77
N HIS A 142 14.40 -3.34 -4.68
CA HIS A 142 13.42 -3.91 -3.77
C HIS A 142 13.83 -3.72 -2.30
N ARG A 143 15.12 -3.82 -1.97
CA ARG A 143 15.62 -3.54 -0.62
C ARG A 143 15.43 -2.07 -0.21
N ALA A 144 15.75 -1.15 -1.11
CA ALA A 144 15.50 0.28 -0.87
C ALA A 144 14.01 0.56 -0.66
N LYS A 145 13.14 -0.09 -1.44
CA LYS A 145 11.69 0.01 -1.31
C LYS A 145 11.19 -0.52 0.03
N ALA A 146 11.71 -1.65 0.52
CA ALA A 146 11.34 -2.21 1.81
C ALA A 146 11.66 -1.23 2.96
N SER A 147 12.85 -0.60 2.94
CA SER A 147 13.22 0.42 3.91
C SER A 147 12.30 1.63 3.83
N TYR A 148 12.02 2.11 2.61
CA TYR A 148 11.08 3.21 2.38
C TYR A 148 9.67 2.89 2.90
N CYS A 149 9.13 1.69 2.63
CA CYS A 149 7.83 1.28 3.15
C CYS A 149 7.80 1.30 4.67
N THR A 150 8.83 0.79 5.35
CA THR A 150 8.92 0.85 6.81
C THR A 150 8.90 2.28 7.35
N ILE A 151 9.62 3.21 6.71
CA ILE A 151 9.60 4.64 7.10
C ILE A 151 8.22 5.26 6.86
N ARG A 152 7.61 5.00 5.71
CA ARG A 152 6.26 5.46 5.39
C ARG A 152 5.26 4.97 6.44
N ASP A 153 5.32 3.70 6.79
CA ASP A 153 4.39 3.07 7.75
C ASP A 153 4.59 3.67 9.15
N LEU A 154 5.84 3.93 9.55
CA LEU A 154 6.16 4.65 10.77
C LEU A 154 5.55 6.06 10.78
N MET A 155 5.70 6.82 9.68
CA MET A 155 5.13 8.17 9.57
C MET A 155 3.60 8.14 9.64
N MET A 156 2.96 7.14 9.03
CA MET A 156 1.52 6.92 9.15
C MET A 156 1.11 6.58 10.60
N GLY A 157 1.90 5.77 11.29
CA GLY A 157 1.69 5.47 12.71
C GLY A 157 1.81 6.71 13.62
N ILE A 158 2.82 7.56 13.37
CA ILE A 158 2.99 8.83 14.10
C ILE A 158 1.82 9.78 13.83
N LYS A 159 1.39 9.91 12.58
CA LYS A 159 0.20 10.71 12.23
C LYS A 159 -1.04 10.21 12.96
N ASN A 160 -1.25 8.91 12.99
CA ASN A 160 -2.36 8.28 13.70
C ASN A 160 -2.28 8.53 15.21
N LEU A 161 -1.08 8.46 15.79
CA LEU A 161 -0.83 8.76 17.20
C LEU A 161 -1.23 10.19 17.55
N GLY A 162 -0.98 11.17 16.66
CA GLY A 162 -1.39 12.57 16.85
C GLY A 162 -2.91 12.77 16.89
N CYS A 163 -3.70 11.81 16.43
CA CYS A 163 -5.17 11.79 16.52
C CYS A 163 -5.68 10.97 17.73
N SER A 164 -4.77 10.42 18.54
CA SER A 164 -5.12 9.53 19.65
C SER A 164 -5.67 10.28 20.87
N PRO A 165 -6.49 9.61 21.70
CA PRO A 165 -6.91 10.14 22.99
C PRO A 165 -5.84 9.99 24.09
N LEU A 166 -4.65 9.47 23.75
CA LEU A 166 -3.56 9.20 24.68
C LEU A 166 -2.94 10.48 25.23
N SER A 167 -2.54 10.47 26.48
CA SER A 167 -1.76 11.53 27.12
C SER A 167 -0.39 11.70 26.45
N LEU A 168 0.23 12.85 26.59
CA LEU A 168 1.56 13.12 26.06
C LEU A 168 2.62 12.12 26.57
N ALA A 169 2.49 11.68 27.83
CA ALA A 169 3.39 10.67 28.41
C ALA A 169 3.25 9.32 27.71
N GLU A 170 2.02 8.87 27.46
CA GLU A 170 1.75 7.63 26.71
C GLU A 170 2.20 7.71 25.27
N GLN A 171 1.95 8.83 24.59
CA GLN A 171 2.44 9.07 23.23
C GLN A 171 3.97 9.01 23.16
N THR A 172 4.64 9.63 24.15
CA THR A 172 6.10 9.60 24.24
C THR A 172 6.63 8.18 24.48
N ALA A 173 5.99 7.41 25.36
CA ALA A 173 6.34 6.02 25.61
C ALA A 173 6.17 5.16 24.36
N TRP A 174 5.07 5.35 23.61
CA TRP A 174 4.81 4.67 22.35
C TRP A 174 5.90 4.99 21.31
N LEU A 175 6.26 6.27 21.14
CA LEU A 175 7.32 6.68 20.21
C LEU A 175 8.67 6.04 20.58
N ARG A 176 9.05 6.08 21.86
CA ARG A 176 10.31 5.48 22.32
C ARG A 176 10.37 3.99 22.03
N SER A 177 9.31 3.23 22.36
CA SER A 177 9.25 1.79 22.11
C SER A 177 9.28 1.48 20.61
N THR A 178 8.56 2.25 19.81
CA THR A 178 8.50 2.08 18.36
C THR A 178 9.85 2.32 17.69
N LEU A 179 10.56 3.38 18.08
CA LEU A 179 11.89 3.69 17.54
C LEU A 179 12.96 2.68 17.95
N GLN A 180 12.72 1.87 18.97
CA GLN A 180 13.62 0.78 19.38
C GLN A 180 13.38 -0.52 18.59
N LYS A 181 12.27 -0.65 17.85
CA LYS A 181 12.01 -1.86 17.03
C LYS A 181 13.14 -2.07 16.02
N PRO A 182 13.72 -3.28 15.91
CA PRO A 182 14.87 -3.55 15.04
C PRO A 182 14.62 -3.14 13.59
N ARG A 183 13.43 -3.44 13.04
CA ARG A 183 13.07 -3.08 11.66
C ARG A 183 13.11 -1.56 11.43
N VAL A 184 12.60 -0.77 12.39
CA VAL A 184 12.58 0.70 12.30
C VAL A 184 14.01 1.24 12.34
N ARG A 185 14.82 0.75 13.27
CA ARG A 185 16.26 1.17 13.37
C ARG A 185 17.04 0.85 12.11
N THR A 186 16.81 -0.33 11.53
CA THR A 186 17.46 -0.73 10.27
C THR A 186 17.00 0.18 9.13
N ALA A 187 15.71 0.41 8.97
CA ALA A 187 15.18 1.25 7.91
C ALA A 187 15.70 2.70 8.00
N VAL A 188 15.71 3.29 9.21
CA VAL A 188 16.23 4.64 9.43
C VAL A 188 17.72 4.75 9.06
N ARG A 189 18.52 3.73 9.37
CA ARG A 189 19.96 3.73 9.04
C ARG A 189 20.23 3.53 7.54
N SER A 190 19.38 2.78 6.85
CA SER A 190 19.55 2.42 5.44
C SER A 190 18.90 3.40 4.46
N THR A 191 18.06 4.33 4.95
CA THR A 191 17.38 5.30 4.08
C THR A 191 18.13 6.64 4.09
N PRO A 192 18.73 7.07 2.97
CA PRO A 192 19.42 8.36 2.90
C PRO A 192 18.43 9.51 3.09
N LEU A 193 18.82 10.52 3.89
CA LEU A 193 17.97 11.69 4.20
C LEU A 193 17.46 12.43 2.94
N HIS A 194 18.27 12.50 1.88
CA HIS A 194 17.87 13.17 0.63
C HIS A 194 16.77 12.43 -0.13
N ALA A 195 16.60 11.12 0.06
CA ALA A 195 15.53 10.36 -0.55
C ALA A 195 14.14 10.67 0.07
N MET A 196 14.11 11.34 1.22
CA MET A 196 12.88 11.73 1.92
C MET A 196 12.36 13.12 1.49
N GLN A 197 13.17 13.91 0.76
CA GLN A 197 12.84 15.30 0.41
C GLN A 197 12.26 15.47 -1.01
N SER A 198 12.23 14.41 -1.82
CA SER A 198 11.96 14.51 -3.27
C SER A 198 10.56 14.03 -3.69
N ARG A 199 9.55 14.11 -2.78
CA ARG A 199 8.15 13.83 -3.19
C ARG A 199 7.15 14.66 -2.40
#